data_769226cb6e8d6668657cb53ce9f365b7
#
_entry.id   769226cb6e8d6668657cb53ce9f365b7
#
_cell.length_a   1.000
_cell.length_b   1.000
_cell.length_c   1.000
_cell.angle_alpha   90.00
_cell.angle_beta   90.00
_cell.angle_gamma   90.00
#
_symmetry.space_group_name_H-M   'P 1'
#
loop_
_entity.id
_entity.type
_entity.pdbx_description
1 polymer ?
#
loop_
_entity_poly.entity_id
_entity_poly.type
_entity_poly.pdbx_seq_one_letter_code
_entity_poly.pdbx_strand_id
1 'polypeptide(L)'
;MASELSKTISVARQEKHKNLFLNYRNLHHFPLELLKDEGLQHLERLYMKRNSLTTLPENLAQKLPNLVELYLHSNNIVVVPEAIGSLVKLQCLDLSDNALEIVCPEIGRLRALRHLRLANNQLQFLPPDLGRSRELQYVYVDNNVHLKGLPSYLYNKVIGCSGCGAPLHVPEVKLLSFSSGQLTVSLPAEVKAIGTESDRVLPLQELAMRRLHHAHRGLRTDLNFLSPVSLPRSLLELLHCPLGHCHRCSEPMFTIVYPKLFPLRETPMAGLHQGARQLLVYFPPLQISLPRSWGCSAESRGQP
;
A
#
# COMPACT_ATOMS: atom_id res chain seq x y z
N MET A 1 -9.88 -34.28 11.08
CA MET A 1 -9.30 -32.98 10.70
C MET A 1 -9.01 -32.08 11.91
N ALA A 2 -9.98 -31.76 12.78
CA ALA A 2 -9.69 -30.91 13.95
C ALA A 2 -8.59 -31.44 14.89
N SER A 3 -8.53 -32.77 15.13
CA SER A 3 -7.51 -33.38 15.99
C SER A 3 -6.09 -33.30 15.41
N GLU A 4 -5.94 -33.37 14.09
CA GLU A 4 -4.65 -33.29 13.42
C GLU A 4 -4.12 -31.85 13.39
N LEU A 5 -4.99 -30.85 13.15
CA LEU A 5 -4.65 -29.45 13.23
C LEU A 5 -4.16 -29.08 14.64
N SER A 6 -4.91 -29.47 15.67
CA SER A 6 -4.54 -29.26 17.07
C SER A 6 -3.20 -29.92 17.43
N LYS A 7 -2.95 -31.15 16.96
CA LYS A 7 -1.64 -31.80 17.14
C LYS A 7 -0.52 -31.01 16.49
N THR A 8 -0.67 -30.59 15.21
CA THR A 8 0.33 -29.80 14.50
C THR A 8 0.68 -28.53 15.25
N ILE A 9 -0.33 -27.80 15.75
CA ILE A 9 -0.12 -26.57 16.50
C ILE A 9 0.54 -26.84 17.86
N SER A 10 0.13 -27.91 18.55
CA SER A 10 0.72 -28.31 19.83
C SER A 10 2.19 -28.68 19.70
N VAL A 11 2.57 -29.43 18.68
CA VAL A 11 3.98 -29.79 18.40
C VAL A 11 4.77 -28.51 18.10
N ALA A 12 4.28 -27.63 17.22
CA ALA A 12 4.94 -26.37 16.91
C ALA A 12 5.17 -25.51 18.15
N ARG A 13 4.23 -25.55 19.11
CA ARG A 13 4.35 -24.84 20.39
C ARG A 13 5.42 -25.47 21.28
N GLN A 14 5.38 -26.79 21.48
CA GLN A 14 6.32 -27.51 22.34
C GLN A 14 7.75 -27.45 21.85
N GLU A 15 7.94 -27.61 20.53
CA GLU A 15 9.25 -27.63 19.90
C GLU A 15 9.75 -26.23 19.49
N LYS A 16 8.96 -25.20 19.79
CA LYS A 16 9.26 -23.78 19.45
C LYS A 16 9.59 -23.59 17.97
N HIS A 17 8.81 -24.19 17.09
CA HIS A 17 9.02 -24.07 15.65
C HIS A 17 8.87 -22.62 15.20
N LYS A 18 9.84 -22.12 14.43
CA LYS A 18 9.78 -20.79 13.82
C LYS A 18 8.84 -20.74 12.61
N ASN A 19 8.57 -21.87 11.98
CA ASN A 19 7.76 -22.02 10.80
C ASN A 19 6.57 -22.93 11.07
N LEU A 20 5.37 -22.52 10.66
CA LEU A 20 4.16 -23.31 10.79
C LEU A 20 3.45 -23.43 9.44
N PHE A 21 3.21 -24.68 9.01
CA PHE A 21 2.61 -24.99 7.72
C PHE A 21 1.17 -25.51 7.92
N LEU A 22 0.20 -24.70 7.54
CA LEU A 22 -1.23 -24.99 7.59
C LEU A 22 -1.90 -24.88 6.21
N ASN A 23 -1.11 -25.18 5.17
CA ASN A 23 -1.59 -25.16 3.78
C ASN A 23 -2.54 -26.32 3.49
N TYR A 24 -3.51 -26.13 2.59
CA TYR A 24 -4.39 -27.19 2.08
C TYR A 24 -5.21 -27.92 3.17
N ARG A 25 -5.62 -27.21 4.21
CA ARG A 25 -6.35 -27.77 5.34
C ARG A 25 -7.85 -27.51 5.28
N ASN A 26 -8.34 -26.89 4.21
CA ASN A 26 -9.75 -26.48 4.04
C ASN A 26 -10.27 -25.66 5.25
N LEU A 27 -9.45 -24.72 5.73
CA LEU A 27 -9.80 -23.86 6.86
C LEU A 27 -10.70 -22.73 6.38
N HIS A 28 -11.92 -22.68 6.93
CA HIS A 28 -12.87 -21.58 6.67
C HIS A 28 -12.64 -20.39 7.58
N HIS A 29 -12.08 -20.62 8.75
CA HIS A 29 -11.77 -19.59 9.74
C HIS A 29 -10.33 -19.74 10.22
N PHE A 30 -9.76 -18.64 10.67
CA PHE A 30 -8.44 -18.66 11.28
C PHE A 30 -8.47 -19.53 12.56
N PRO A 31 -7.55 -20.49 12.72
CA PRO A 31 -7.58 -21.41 13.86
C PRO A 31 -7.42 -20.69 15.19
N LEU A 32 -8.44 -20.75 16.04
CA LEU A 32 -8.39 -20.10 17.35
C LEU A 32 -7.29 -20.67 18.26
N GLU A 33 -6.87 -21.91 18.01
CA GLU A 33 -5.76 -22.56 18.72
C GLU A 33 -4.45 -21.78 18.59
N LEU A 34 -4.25 -21.04 17.48
CA LEU A 34 -3.09 -20.16 17.29
C LEU A 34 -3.15 -18.91 18.18
N LEU A 35 -4.35 -18.56 18.65
CA LEU A 35 -4.61 -17.31 19.36
C LEU A 35 -4.89 -17.50 20.85
N LYS A 36 -5.10 -18.74 21.32
CA LYS A 36 -5.53 -19.02 22.68
C LYS A 36 -4.45 -18.76 23.74
N ASP A 37 -3.20 -19.03 23.40
CA ASP A 37 -2.10 -19.00 24.36
C ASP A 37 -0.90 -18.20 23.82
N GLU A 38 -0.04 -17.74 24.73
CA GLU A 38 1.19 -17.02 24.40
C GLU A 38 2.31 -17.90 23.84
N GLY A 39 2.07 -19.22 23.74
CA GLY A 39 3.10 -20.21 23.43
C GLY A 39 3.63 -20.20 21.99
N LEU A 40 3.09 -19.38 21.08
CA LEU A 40 3.52 -19.28 19.67
C LEU A 40 4.18 -17.93 19.35
N GLN A 41 4.55 -17.14 20.34
CA GLN A 41 5.20 -15.83 20.13
C GLN A 41 6.55 -15.95 19.39
N HIS A 42 7.18 -17.13 19.42
CA HIS A 42 8.43 -17.40 18.70
C HIS A 42 8.23 -17.65 17.19
N LEU A 43 6.95 -17.74 16.72
CA LEU A 43 6.65 -18.01 15.32
C LEU A 43 7.08 -16.83 14.43
N GLU A 44 7.89 -17.13 13.43
CA GLU A 44 8.40 -16.15 12.46
C GLU A 44 7.69 -16.26 11.10
N ARG A 45 7.30 -17.48 10.69
CA ARG A 45 6.70 -17.73 9.38
C ARG A 45 5.44 -18.57 9.48
N LEU A 46 4.34 -18.07 8.91
CA LEU A 46 3.06 -18.73 8.88
C LEU A 46 2.58 -18.95 7.44
N TYR A 47 2.37 -20.21 7.08
CA TYR A 47 1.92 -20.62 5.75
C TYR A 47 0.50 -21.16 5.82
N MET A 48 -0.47 -20.44 5.27
CA MET A 48 -1.89 -20.80 5.26
C MET A 48 -2.49 -20.73 3.85
N LYS A 49 -1.68 -21.01 2.84
CA LYS A 49 -2.12 -20.98 1.45
C LYS A 49 -3.12 -22.07 1.13
N ARG A 50 -3.98 -21.78 0.13
CA ARG A 50 -4.99 -22.73 -0.38
C ARG A 50 -5.87 -23.29 0.73
N ASN A 51 -6.51 -22.38 1.44
CA ASN A 51 -7.60 -22.61 2.37
C ASN A 51 -8.85 -21.85 1.90
N SER A 52 -9.82 -21.66 2.77
CA SER A 52 -11.08 -20.93 2.48
C SER A 52 -11.30 -19.77 3.46
N LEU A 53 -10.21 -19.15 3.92
CA LEU A 53 -10.27 -18.05 4.88
C LEU A 53 -10.94 -16.83 4.26
N THR A 54 -11.86 -16.20 4.98
CA THR A 54 -12.54 -14.97 4.52
C THR A 54 -12.03 -13.71 5.18
N THR A 55 -11.40 -13.82 6.35
CA THR A 55 -10.81 -12.69 7.09
C THR A 55 -9.69 -13.17 8.01
N LEU A 56 -8.97 -12.22 8.59
CA LEU A 56 -7.95 -12.43 9.61
C LEU A 56 -8.46 -11.92 10.97
N PRO A 57 -7.99 -12.49 12.09
CA PRO A 57 -8.40 -12.05 13.42
C PRO A 57 -7.74 -10.72 13.82
N GLU A 58 -8.50 -9.87 14.50
CA GLU A 58 -8.04 -8.56 14.99
C GLU A 58 -6.86 -8.64 15.98
N ASN A 59 -6.77 -9.74 16.75
CA ASN A 59 -5.71 -9.93 17.73
C ASN A 59 -4.48 -10.67 17.19
N LEU A 60 -4.37 -10.86 15.87
CA LEU A 60 -3.26 -11.58 15.22
C LEU A 60 -1.90 -11.05 15.66
N ALA A 61 -1.72 -9.74 15.59
CA ALA A 61 -0.45 -9.09 15.93
C ALA A 61 -0.09 -9.19 17.43
N GLN A 62 -1.09 -9.25 18.30
CA GLN A 62 -0.88 -9.43 19.75
C GLN A 62 -0.41 -10.84 20.07
N LYS A 63 -0.94 -11.84 19.37
CA LYS A 63 -0.67 -13.26 19.61
C LYS A 63 0.57 -13.77 18.87
N LEU A 64 0.85 -13.22 17.70
CA LEU A 64 1.98 -13.60 16.85
C LEU A 64 2.86 -12.36 16.50
N PRO A 65 3.42 -11.66 17.50
CA PRO A 65 4.10 -10.38 17.31
C PRO A 65 5.44 -10.47 16.55
N ASN A 66 5.99 -11.68 16.43
CA ASN A 66 7.29 -11.91 15.80
C ASN A 66 7.18 -12.42 14.36
N LEU A 67 6.00 -12.38 13.74
CA LEU A 67 5.84 -12.77 12.35
C LEU A 67 6.70 -11.90 11.42
N VAL A 68 7.49 -12.58 10.60
CA VAL A 68 8.34 -12.02 9.55
C VAL A 68 7.72 -12.28 8.18
N GLU A 69 7.12 -13.44 8.00
CA GLU A 69 6.47 -13.81 6.73
C GLU A 69 5.08 -14.40 6.98
N LEU A 70 4.11 -13.93 6.20
CA LEU A 70 2.73 -14.38 6.25
C LEU A 70 2.23 -14.70 4.83
N TYR A 71 1.94 -15.96 4.58
CA TYR A 71 1.48 -16.46 3.29
C TYR A 71 0.02 -16.93 3.35
N LEU A 72 -0.84 -16.15 2.72
CA LEU A 72 -2.30 -16.33 2.72
C LEU A 72 -2.86 -16.47 1.30
N HIS A 73 -2.01 -16.70 0.30
CA HIS A 73 -2.47 -16.76 -1.09
C HIS A 73 -3.43 -17.92 -1.34
N SER A 74 -4.30 -17.74 -2.32
CA SER A 74 -5.35 -18.69 -2.67
C SER A 74 -6.28 -18.99 -1.48
N ASN A 75 -6.93 -17.96 -1.00
CA ASN A 75 -8.01 -17.96 -0.01
C ASN A 75 -9.20 -17.14 -0.53
N ASN A 76 -10.15 -16.82 0.32
CA ASN A 76 -11.34 -16.02 0.00
C ASN A 76 -11.37 -14.71 0.82
N ILE A 77 -10.21 -14.14 1.13
CA ILE A 77 -10.12 -12.96 1.99
C ILE A 77 -10.64 -11.75 1.24
N VAL A 78 -11.66 -11.10 1.82
CA VAL A 78 -12.29 -9.89 1.27
C VAL A 78 -11.70 -8.63 1.89
N VAL A 79 -11.38 -8.69 3.19
CA VAL A 79 -10.87 -7.55 3.96
C VAL A 79 -9.73 -7.99 4.86
N VAL A 80 -8.68 -7.20 4.89
CA VAL A 80 -7.58 -7.33 5.86
C VAL A 80 -7.84 -6.35 7.00
N PRO A 81 -7.88 -6.81 8.27
CA PRO A 81 -8.16 -5.95 9.40
C PRO A 81 -7.04 -4.94 9.64
N GLU A 82 -7.38 -3.79 10.23
CA GLU A 82 -6.43 -2.72 10.58
C GLU A 82 -5.29 -3.21 11.48
N ALA A 83 -5.56 -4.20 12.31
CA ALA A 83 -4.58 -4.82 13.21
C ALA A 83 -3.35 -5.39 12.50
N ILE A 84 -3.43 -5.66 11.18
CA ILE A 84 -2.27 -6.11 10.38
C ILE A 84 -1.11 -5.12 10.50
N GLY A 85 -1.39 -3.82 10.58
CA GLY A 85 -0.38 -2.76 10.71
C GLY A 85 0.47 -2.83 11.98
N SER A 86 0.07 -3.64 12.96
CA SER A 86 0.81 -3.86 14.21
C SER A 86 1.87 -4.96 14.10
N LEU A 87 1.94 -5.69 12.99
CA LEU A 87 2.99 -6.69 12.72
C LEU A 87 4.29 -6.00 12.26
N VAL A 88 4.92 -5.25 13.15
CA VAL A 88 6.05 -4.35 12.83
C VAL A 88 7.29 -5.05 12.27
N LYS A 89 7.43 -6.38 12.48
CA LYS A 89 8.53 -7.20 11.96
C LYS A 89 8.24 -7.86 10.61
N LEU A 90 7.00 -7.73 10.10
CA LEU A 90 6.58 -8.39 8.88
C LEU A 90 7.34 -7.85 7.67
N GLN A 91 8.04 -8.73 6.96
CA GLN A 91 8.83 -8.42 5.76
C GLN A 91 8.16 -8.91 4.47
N CYS A 92 7.41 -10.00 4.54
CA CYS A 92 6.70 -10.56 3.40
C CYS A 92 5.23 -10.81 3.75
N LEU A 93 4.33 -10.22 2.96
CA LEU A 93 2.89 -10.44 3.03
C LEU A 93 2.39 -10.88 1.66
N ASP A 94 1.89 -12.11 1.58
CA ASP A 94 1.33 -12.65 0.35
C ASP A 94 -0.17 -12.89 0.50
N LEU A 95 -0.94 -12.07 -0.17
CA LEU A 95 -2.40 -12.07 -0.24
C LEU A 95 -2.89 -12.30 -1.68
N SER A 96 -2.04 -12.83 -2.56
CA SER A 96 -2.41 -13.12 -3.94
C SER A 96 -3.54 -14.14 -4.02
N ASP A 97 -4.30 -14.14 -5.11
CA ASP A 97 -5.43 -15.06 -5.34
C ASP A 97 -6.44 -15.02 -4.18
N ASN A 98 -6.97 -13.83 -3.90
CA ASN A 98 -8.03 -13.59 -2.92
C ASN A 98 -9.15 -12.74 -3.52
N ALA A 99 -10.06 -12.24 -2.71
CA ALA A 99 -11.19 -11.40 -3.15
C ALA A 99 -11.09 -9.96 -2.60
N LEU A 100 -9.89 -9.44 -2.43
CA LEU A 100 -9.66 -8.11 -1.86
C LEU A 100 -10.12 -7.01 -2.83
N GLU A 101 -11.02 -6.15 -2.38
CA GLU A 101 -11.44 -4.95 -3.12
C GLU A 101 -10.61 -3.73 -2.71
N ILE A 102 -10.22 -3.67 -1.45
CA ILE A 102 -9.41 -2.60 -0.87
C ILE A 102 -8.32 -3.16 0.04
N VAL A 103 -7.26 -2.41 0.19
CA VAL A 103 -6.20 -2.66 1.18
C VAL A 103 -6.31 -1.59 2.25
N CYS A 104 -6.33 -1.99 3.53
CA CYS A 104 -6.44 -1.05 4.63
C CYS A 104 -5.23 -0.10 4.68
N PRO A 105 -5.41 1.19 5.01
CA PRO A 105 -4.32 2.16 5.13
C PRO A 105 -3.24 1.76 6.14
N GLU A 106 -3.62 1.00 7.17
CA GLU A 106 -2.74 0.51 8.24
C GLU A 106 -1.61 -0.37 7.75
N ILE A 107 -1.72 -0.93 6.54
CA ILE A 107 -0.62 -1.68 5.90
C ILE A 107 0.65 -0.81 5.76
N GLY A 108 0.48 0.51 5.65
CA GLY A 108 1.58 1.46 5.63
C GLY A 108 2.37 1.54 6.96
N ARG A 109 1.84 1.00 8.06
CA ARG A 109 2.52 0.90 9.35
C ARG A 109 3.53 -0.25 9.42
N LEU A 110 3.51 -1.16 8.45
CA LEU A 110 4.45 -2.28 8.33
C LEU A 110 5.82 -1.76 7.90
N ARG A 111 6.59 -1.25 8.84
CA ARG A 111 7.87 -0.57 8.57
C ARG A 111 8.95 -1.49 7.98
N ALA A 112 8.90 -2.78 8.32
CA ALA A 112 9.85 -3.79 7.83
C ALA A 112 9.41 -4.45 6.51
N LEU A 113 8.22 -4.13 5.99
CA LEU A 113 7.66 -4.78 4.81
C LEU A 113 8.52 -4.52 3.58
N ARG A 114 8.97 -5.59 2.92
CA ARG A 114 9.78 -5.58 1.70
C ARG A 114 9.03 -6.12 0.50
N HIS A 115 8.22 -7.17 0.71
CA HIS A 115 7.50 -7.87 -0.34
C HIS A 115 6.01 -7.83 -0.04
N LEU A 116 5.25 -7.19 -0.91
CA LEU A 116 3.78 -7.16 -0.86
C LEU A 116 3.24 -7.79 -2.13
N ARG A 117 2.52 -8.91 -2.00
CA ARG A 117 1.90 -9.61 -3.10
C ARG A 117 0.39 -9.57 -2.98
N LEU A 118 -0.24 -8.98 -3.98
CA LEU A 118 -1.68 -8.71 -4.07
C LEU A 118 -2.23 -9.11 -5.45
N ALA A 119 -1.49 -9.91 -6.22
CA ALA A 119 -1.91 -10.36 -7.54
C ALA A 119 -3.24 -11.13 -7.51
N ASN A 120 -4.00 -11.11 -8.61
CA ASN A 120 -5.27 -11.81 -8.73
C ASN A 120 -6.26 -11.47 -7.60
N ASN A 121 -6.55 -10.19 -7.43
CA ASN A 121 -7.57 -9.67 -6.53
C ASN A 121 -8.51 -8.73 -7.30
N GLN A 122 -9.36 -8.00 -6.60
CA GLN A 122 -10.34 -7.06 -7.17
C GLN A 122 -10.04 -5.62 -6.81
N LEU A 123 -8.78 -5.29 -6.55
CA LEU A 123 -8.36 -3.98 -6.09
C LEU A 123 -8.69 -2.88 -7.11
N GLN A 124 -9.25 -1.79 -6.62
CA GLN A 124 -9.56 -0.59 -7.41
C GLN A 124 -8.46 0.47 -7.31
N PHE A 125 -7.81 0.57 -6.15
CA PHE A 125 -6.68 1.47 -5.88
C PHE A 125 -5.80 0.90 -4.75
N LEU A 126 -4.62 1.47 -4.60
CA LEU A 126 -3.73 1.20 -3.46
C LEU A 126 -3.73 2.40 -2.51
N PRO A 127 -3.75 2.18 -1.18
CA PRO A 127 -3.81 3.27 -0.22
C PRO A 127 -2.55 4.12 -0.27
N PRO A 128 -2.66 5.46 -0.17
CA PRO A 128 -1.50 6.36 -0.10
C PRO A 128 -0.56 6.02 1.05
N ASP A 129 -1.11 5.55 2.15
CA ASP A 129 -0.38 5.16 3.37
C ASP A 129 0.67 4.07 3.15
N LEU A 130 0.54 3.27 2.11
CA LEU A 130 1.56 2.28 1.74
C LEU A 130 2.93 2.94 1.47
N GLY A 131 2.95 4.22 1.11
CA GLY A 131 4.18 5.02 0.99
C GLY A 131 4.98 5.17 2.29
N ARG A 132 4.37 4.93 3.47
CA ARG A 132 5.06 4.91 4.77
C ARG A 132 5.96 3.70 4.95
N SER A 133 5.72 2.62 4.24
CA SER A 133 6.53 1.39 4.28
C SER A 133 7.86 1.62 3.56
N ARG A 134 8.82 2.22 4.25
CA ARG A 134 10.10 2.67 3.68
C ARG A 134 10.93 1.55 3.09
N GLU A 135 10.89 0.37 3.70
CA GLU A 135 11.63 -0.82 3.26
C GLU A 135 10.95 -1.56 2.09
N LEU A 136 9.74 -1.14 1.69
CA LEU A 136 9.00 -1.75 0.61
C LEU A 136 9.79 -1.66 -0.71
N GLN A 137 10.06 -2.81 -1.32
CA GLN A 137 10.85 -2.94 -2.55
C GLN A 137 10.05 -3.58 -3.68
N TYR A 138 9.25 -4.60 -3.36
CA TYR A 138 8.55 -5.42 -4.34
C TYR A 138 7.04 -5.36 -4.09
N VAL A 139 6.29 -4.94 -5.11
CA VAL A 139 4.82 -4.85 -5.06
C VAL A 139 4.25 -5.55 -6.29
N TYR A 140 3.51 -6.62 -6.08
CA TYR A 140 2.88 -7.38 -7.16
C TYR A 140 1.36 -7.22 -7.08
N VAL A 141 0.77 -6.57 -8.07
CA VAL A 141 -0.66 -6.30 -8.19
C VAL A 141 -1.23 -6.83 -9.52
N ASP A 142 -0.53 -7.78 -10.14
CA ASP A 142 -0.94 -8.37 -11.41
C ASP A 142 -2.40 -8.85 -11.39
N ASN A 143 -3.10 -8.74 -12.51
CA ASN A 143 -4.49 -9.18 -12.68
C ASN A 143 -5.52 -8.56 -11.72
N ASN A 144 -5.23 -7.40 -11.14
CA ASN A 144 -6.26 -6.57 -10.52
C ASN A 144 -6.93 -5.75 -11.62
N VAL A 145 -7.90 -6.34 -12.31
CA VAL A 145 -8.52 -5.76 -13.52
C VAL A 145 -9.12 -4.38 -13.30
N HIS A 146 -9.51 -4.09 -12.08
CA HIS A 146 -10.13 -2.82 -11.68
C HIS A 146 -9.10 -1.74 -11.27
N LEU A 147 -7.85 -2.11 -11.04
CA LEU A 147 -6.77 -1.20 -10.67
C LEU A 147 -6.31 -0.43 -11.90
N LYS A 148 -6.70 0.84 -12.01
CA LYS A 148 -6.42 1.68 -13.20
C LYS A 148 -5.15 2.51 -13.04
N GLY A 149 -4.63 2.67 -11.84
CA GLY A 149 -3.45 3.51 -11.59
C GLY A 149 -2.64 3.04 -10.40
N LEU A 150 -1.36 3.39 -10.43
CA LEU A 150 -0.40 3.11 -9.36
C LEU A 150 0.01 4.43 -8.68
N PRO A 151 0.11 4.44 -7.35
CA PRO A 151 0.54 5.63 -6.63
C PRO A 151 1.98 6.01 -6.95
N SER A 152 2.28 7.30 -6.93
CA SER A 152 3.60 7.84 -7.27
C SER A 152 4.73 7.35 -6.39
N TYR A 153 4.48 7.03 -5.13
CA TYR A 153 5.50 6.51 -4.21
C TYR A 153 6.06 5.13 -4.60
N LEU A 154 5.42 4.46 -5.55
CA LEU A 154 5.89 3.17 -6.07
C LEU A 154 6.89 3.32 -7.24
N TYR A 155 7.17 4.54 -7.73
CA TYR A 155 7.94 4.77 -8.94
C TYR A 155 9.35 4.13 -8.94
N ASN A 156 9.96 3.97 -7.78
CA ASN A 156 11.29 3.38 -7.59
C ASN A 156 11.25 1.94 -7.05
N LYS A 157 10.08 1.30 -7.11
CA LYS A 157 9.90 -0.09 -6.63
C LYS A 157 9.84 -1.05 -7.81
N VAL A 158 10.11 -2.31 -7.56
CA VAL A 158 9.84 -3.38 -8.52
C VAL A 158 8.35 -3.70 -8.47
N ILE A 159 7.65 -3.52 -9.59
CA ILE A 159 6.19 -3.64 -9.64
C ILE A 159 5.78 -4.68 -10.68
N GLY A 160 4.96 -5.64 -10.26
CA GLY A 160 4.17 -6.49 -11.14
C GLY A 160 2.76 -5.91 -11.26
N CYS A 161 2.34 -5.54 -12.47
CA CYS A 161 1.03 -4.94 -12.73
C CYS A 161 0.43 -5.36 -14.07
N SER A 162 0.77 -6.55 -14.56
CA SER A 162 0.21 -7.12 -15.78
C SER A 162 -1.30 -7.40 -15.61
N GLY A 163 -2.11 -7.17 -16.65
CA GLY A 163 -3.55 -7.44 -16.62
C GLY A 163 -4.39 -6.49 -15.75
N CYS A 164 -3.85 -5.36 -15.31
CA CYS A 164 -4.62 -4.31 -14.63
C CYS A 164 -5.27 -3.34 -15.64
N GLY A 165 -6.30 -2.61 -15.20
CA GLY A 165 -6.83 -1.47 -15.94
C GLY A 165 -7.96 -1.75 -16.94
N ALA A 166 -8.68 -2.88 -16.82
CA ALA A 166 -9.88 -3.12 -17.62
C ALA A 166 -10.94 -2.03 -17.41
N PRO A 167 -11.73 -1.65 -18.44
CA PRO A 167 -12.78 -0.66 -18.29
C PRO A 167 -13.86 -1.16 -17.33
N LEU A 168 -14.22 -0.31 -16.36
CA LEU A 168 -15.28 -0.56 -15.38
C LEU A 168 -16.54 0.20 -15.76
N HIS A 169 -17.69 -0.47 -15.65
CA HIS A 169 -18.96 0.19 -15.30
C HIS A 169 -19.02 0.28 -13.78
N VAL A 170 -18.71 1.47 -13.24
CA VAL A 170 -18.84 1.74 -11.79
C VAL A 170 -20.18 2.43 -11.56
N PRO A 171 -21.04 1.93 -10.64
CA PRO A 171 -22.13 2.74 -10.15
C PRO A 171 -21.55 3.97 -9.42
N GLU A 172 -22.25 5.11 -9.51
CA GLU A 172 -21.84 6.44 -9.08
C GLU A 172 -21.34 6.50 -7.61
N VAL A 173 -20.07 6.21 -7.41
CA VAL A 173 -19.37 6.68 -6.20
C VAL A 173 -18.82 8.06 -6.54
N LYS A 174 -19.10 9.06 -5.69
CA LYS A 174 -18.57 10.43 -5.80
C LYS A 174 -17.05 10.46 -5.57
N LEU A 175 -16.29 9.76 -6.41
CA LEU A 175 -14.84 9.84 -6.46
C LEU A 175 -14.44 10.91 -7.47
N LEU A 176 -13.46 11.72 -7.12
CA LEU A 176 -12.81 12.57 -8.10
C LEU A 176 -12.22 11.68 -9.19
N SER A 177 -12.50 12.04 -10.44
CA SER A 177 -11.95 11.32 -11.58
C SER A 177 -11.19 12.27 -12.47
N PHE A 178 -10.10 11.77 -13.03
CA PHE A 178 -9.30 12.47 -14.04
C PHE A 178 -9.46 11.77 -15.38
N SER A 179 -9.81 12.52 -16.42
CA SER A 179 -9.97 12.00 -17.77
C SER A 179 -8.90 12.57 -18.70
N SER A 180 -8.29 11.70 -19.49
CA SER A 180 -7.37 12.08 -20.56
C SER A 180 -7.69 11.22 -21.80
N GLY A 181 -8.24 11.85 -22.81
CA GLY A 181 -8.79 11.14 -23.98
C GLY A 181 -9.96 10.24 -23.59
N GLN A 182 -9.91 8.98 -24.00
CA GLN A 182 -10.95 7.99 -23.68
C GLN A 182 -10.76 7.32 -22.31
N LEU A 183 -9.71 7.65 -21.59
CA LEU A 183 -9.37 7.02 -20.34
C LEU A 183 -9.75 7.89 -19.16
N THR A 184 -10.57 7.34 -18.28
CA THR A 184 -10.94 7.97 -17.00
C THR A 184 -10.36 7.14 -15.87
N VAL A 185 -9.68 7.81 -14.93
CA VAL A 185 -9.08 7.19 -13.76
C VAL A 185 -9.68 7.80 -12.50
N SER A 186 -10.19 6.97 -11.62
CA SER A 186 -10.67 7.38 -10.31
C SER A 186 -9.49 7.62 -9.39
N LEU A 187 -9.55 8.69 -8.61
CA LEU A 187 -8.54 9.08 -7.64
C LEU A 187 -8.91 8.56 -6.24
N PRO A 188 -7.95 8.29 -5.36
CA PRO A 188 -8.22 7.95 -3.96
C PRO A 188 -9.12 8.99 -3.29
N ALA A 189 -9.93 8.57 -2.32
CA ALA A 189 -10.91 9.43 -1.63
C ALA A 189 -10.26 10.60 -0.87
N GLU A 190 -8.99 10.47 -0.53
CA GLU A 190 -8.18 11.49 0.14
C GLU A 190 -7.84 12.69 -0.76
N VAL A 191 -7.92 12.51 -2.07
CA VAL A 191 -7.71 13.60 -3.04
C VAL A 191 -8.91 14.53 -3.01
N LYS A 192 -8.72 15.76 -2.54
CA LYS A 192 -9.78 16.76 -2.41
C LYS A 192 -9.92 17.66 -3.63
N ALA A 193 -8.87 17.81 -4.41
CA ALA A 193 -8.87 18.63 -5.60
C ALA A 193 -7.91 18.12 -6.66
N ILE A 194 -8.26 18.35 -7.92
CA ILE A 194 -7.38 18.17 -9.08
C ILE A 194 -6.94 19.55 -9.50
N GLY A 195 -5.63 19.79 -9.50
CA GLY A 195 -5.05 21.03 -9.97
C GLY A 195 -4.83 21.04 -11.47
N THR A 196 -4.74 22.23 -12.03
CA THR A 196 -4.44 22.51 -13.44
C THR A 196 -3.14 23.29 -13.57
N GLU A 197 -2.52 23.28 -14.73
CA GLU A 197 -1.30 24.06 -15.01
C GLU A 197 -1.53 25.58 -14.90
N SER A 198 -2.79 26.02 -14.94
CA SER A 198 -3.19 27.42 -14.80
C SER A 198 -3.33 27.90 -13.36
N ASP A 199 -3.31 26.97 -12.38
CA ASP A 199 -3.43 27.33 -10.97
C ASP A 199 -2.18 28.11 -10.52
N ARG A 200 -2.37 29.36 -10.18
CA ARG A 200 -1.28 30.24 -9.73
C ARG A 200 -1.02 30.18 -8.22
N VAL A 201 -1.99 29.76 -7.44
CA VAL A 201 -1.93 29.71 -5.96
C VAL A 201 -2.41 28.38 -5.45
N LEU A 202 -1.62 27.70 -4.62
CA LEU A 202 -2.02 26.46 -3.95
C LEU A 202 -3.04 26.76 -2.84
N PRO A 203 -3.96 25.83 -2.53
CA PRO A 203 -4.83 25.94 -1.37
C PRO A 203 -4.02 26.15 -0.09
N LEU A 204 -4.56 26.98 0.82
CA LEU A 204 -3.86 27.31 2.07
C LEU A 204 -3.50 26.06 2.89
N GLN A 205 -4.38 25.06 2.92
CA GLN A 205 -4.12 23.80 3.60
C GLN A 205 -2.91 23.07 3.01
N GLU A 206 -2.78 23.03 1.69
CA GLU A 206 -1.64 22.43 0.99
C GLU A 206 -0.32 23.12 1.36
N LEU A 207 -0.32 24.47 1.35
CA LEU A 207 0.84 25.28 1.72
C LEU A 207 1.22 25.06 3.19
N ALA A 208 0.26 25.04 4.10
CA ALA A 208 0.49 24.80 5.52
C ALA A 208 1.09 23.41 5.76
N MET A 209 0.54 22.38 5.12
CA MET A 209 1.03 21.00 5.24
C MET A 209 2.45 20.85 4.71
N ARG A 210 2.78 21.48 3.58
CA ARG A 210 4.16 21.52 3.05
C ARG A 210 5.11 22.18 4.00
N ARG A 211 4.76 23.33 4.56
CA ARG A 211 5.60 24.05 5.53
C ARG A 211 5.84 23.26 6.80
N LEU A 212 4.80 22.62 7.34
CA LEU A 212 4.92 21.73 8.49
C LEU A 212 5.86 20.54 8.19
N HIS A 213 5.65 19.90 7.05
CA HIS A 213 6.50 18.78 6.63
C HIS A 213 7.97 19.17 6.50
N HIS A 214 8.27 20.34 5.90
CA HIS A 214 9.64 20.84 5.81
C HIS A 214 10.26 21.16 7.16
N ALA A 215 9.51 21.82 8.04
CA ALA A 215 9.99 22.15 9.38
C ALA A 215 10.38 20.87 10.16
N HIS A 216 9.58 19.80 10.05
CA HIS A 216 9.85 18.54 10.74
C HIS A 216 10.98 17.73 10.11
N ARG A 217 11.14 17.76 8.78
CA ARG A 217 12.27 17.10 8.09
C ARG A 217 13.62 17.68 8.51
N GLY A 218 13.69 18.99 8.74
CA GLY A 218 14.92 19.69 9.17
C GLY A 218 15.35 19.32 10.59
N LEU A 219 14.41 18.93 11.48
CA LEU A 219 14.68 18.68 12.88
C LEU A 219 15.07 17.23 13.20
N ARG A 220 15.09 16.31 12.23
CA ARG A 220 15.30 14.85 12.45
C ARG A 220 14.42 14.24 13.55
N THR A 221 13.40 14.93 13.99
CA THR A 221 12.47 14.47 15.02
C THR A 221 11.36 13.66 14.36
N ASP A 222 11.06 12.52 14.95
CA ASP A 222 9.92 11.71 14.56
C ASP A 222 8.65 12.57 14.63
N LEU A 223 7.82 12.54 13.58
CA LEU A 223 6.51 13.22 13.57
C LEU A 223 5.59 12.79 14.74
N ASN A 224 5.94 11.73 15.42
CA ASN A 224 5.30 11.28 16.66
C ASN A 224 5.38 12.32 17.81
N PHE A 225 6.22 13.36 17.66
CA PHE A 225 6.32 14.45 18.64
C PHE A 225 5.15 15.46 18.51
N LEU A 226 4.47 15.50 17.37
CA LEU A 226 3.25 16.30 17.25
C LEU A 226 2.12 15.58 17.98
N SER A 227 1.81 16.08 19.18
CA SER A 227 0.68 15.59 19.96
C SER A 227 -0.63 15.80 19.21
N PRO A 228 -1.61 14.88 19.33
CA PRO A 228 -2.98 15.11 18.87
C PRO A 228 -3.63 16.38 19.43
N VAL A 229 -3.05 16.95 20.48
CA VAL A 229 -3.47 18.24 21.07
C VAL A 229 -3.09 19.42 20.19
N SER A 230 -1.99 19.32 19.43
CA SER A 230 -1.49 20.41 18.58
C SER A 230 -2.00 20.36 17.15
N LEU A 231 -2.37 19.20 16.66
CA LEU A 231 -2.88 19.01 15.30
C LEU A 231 -3.94 17.90 15.26
N PRO A 232 -5.08 18.11 14.59
CA PRO A 232 -6.10 17.07 14.41
C PRO A 232 -5.51 15.78 13.85
N ARG A 233 -5.99 14.63 14.30
CA ARG A 233 -5.47 13.31 13.92
C ARG A 233 -5.45 13.10 12.40
N SER A 234 -6.52 13.55 11.70
CA SER A 234 -6.61 13.46 10.24
C SER A 234 -5.51 14.24 9.51
N LEU A 235 -5.09 15.38 10.04
CA LEU A 235 -3.99 16.15 9.49
C LEU A 235 -2.62 15.55 9.84
N LEU A 236 -2.48 14.95 11.02
CA LEU A 236 -1.28 14.19 11.39
C LEU A 236 -1.08 12.98 10.47
N GLU A 237 -2.14 12.24 10.21
CA GLU A 237 -2.11 11.09 9.30
C GLU A 237 -1.71 11.53 7.89
N LEU A 238 -2.28 12.61 7.39
CA LEU A 238 -1.95 13.19 6.09
C LEU A 238 -0.49 13.67 6.04
N LEU A 239 0.03 14.26 7.12
CA LEU A 239 1.42 14.72 7.22
C LEU A 239 2.42 13.55 7.15
N HIS A 240 2.06 12.42 7.76
CA HIS A 240 2.87 11.20 7.73
C HIS A 240 2.85 10.52 6.36
N CYS A 241 1.75 10.62 5.63
CA CYS A 241 1.55 9.97 4.35
C CYS A 241 0.97 10.94 3.31
N PRO A 242 1.81 11.72 2.64
CA PRO A 242 1.34 12.58 1.56
C PRO A 242 0.72 11.75 0.43
N LEU A 243 -0.27 12.32 -0.25
CA LEU A 243 -0.95 11.69 -1.40
C LEU A 243 0.03 11.32 -2.54
N GLY A 244 1.10 12.06 -2.64
CA GLY A 244 2.12 11.83 -3.64
C GLY A 244 3.28 12.81 -3.49
N HIS A 245 4.25 12.69 -4.40
CA HIS A 245 5.40 13.58 -4.45
C HIS A 245 5.57 14.14 -5.87
N CYS A 246 6.04 15.36 -5.97
CA CYS A 246 6.37 15.95 -7.26
C CYS A 246 7.47 15.13 -7.95
N HIS A 247 7.26 14.76 -9.20
CA HIS A 247 8.24 14.01 -10.00
C HIS A 247 9.59 14.76 -10.16
N ARG A 248 9.57 16.09 -10.23
CA ARG A 248 10.77 16.91 -10.45
C ARG A 248 11.56 17.20 -9.18
N CYS A 249 10.85 17.66 -8.14
CA CYS A 249 11.50 18.16 -6.94
C CYS A 249 11.26 17.25 -5.72
N SER A 250 10.52 16.17 -5.88
CA SER A 250 10.17 15.22 -4.80
C SER A 250 9.43 15.87 -3.62
N GLU A 251 8.87 17.08 -3.83
CA GLU A 251 8.05 17.75 -2.82
C GLU A 251 6.74 17.02 -2.60
N PRO A 252 6.30 16.88 -1.34
CA PRO A 252 5.06 16.19 -1.02
C PRO A 252 3.82 17.00 -1.42
N MET A 253 2.75 16.28 -1.72
CA MET A 253 1.41 16.80 -1.98
C MET A 253 0.43 16.14 -1.03
N PHE A 254 -0.42 16.92 -0.38
CA PHE A 254 -1.26 16.48 0.73
C PHE A 254 -2.76 16.49 0.43
N THR A 255 -3.23 17.45 -0.36
CA THR A 255 -4.67 17.65 -0.57
C THR A 255 -5.05 17.83 -2.03
N ILE A 256 -4.09 18.25 -2.86
CA ILE A 256 -4.28 18.52 -4.27
C ILE A 256 -3.31 17.67 -5.08
N VAL A 257 -3.78 17.15 -6.21
CA VAL A 257 -2.96 16.42 -7.17
C VAL A 257 -3.08 17.02 -8.56
N TYR A 258 -2.04 16.88 -9.34
CA TYR A 258 -1.97 17.34 -10.74
C TYR A 258 -1.69 16.11 -11.62
N PRO A 259 -2.69 15.31 -11.95
CA PRO A 259 -2.48 14.04 -12.62
C PRO A 259 -2.03 14.25 -14.07
N LYS A 260 -1.05 13.47 -14.49
CA LYS A 260 -0.65 13.33 -15.89
C LYS A 260 -0.49 11.86 -16.21
N LEU A 261 -1.08 11.42 -17.31
CA LEU A 261 -1.05 10.04 -17.74
C LEU A 261 0.08 9.83 -18.75
N PHE A 262 0.90 8.81 -18.52
CA PHE A 262 1.94 8.38 -19.43
C PHE A 262 1.75 6.90 -19.77
N PRO A 263 2.04 6.46 -20.99
CA PRO A 263 2.17 5.05 -21.28
C PRO A 263 3.25 4.41 -20.42
N LEU A 264 2.99 3.23 -19.87
CA LEU A 264 3.95 2.52 -19.01
C LEU A 264 5.33 2.35 -19.70
N ARG A 265 5.32 2.14 -21.02
CA ARG A 265 6.53 2.01 -21.86
C ARG A 265 7.44 3.25 -21.84
N GLU A 266 6.93 4.40 -21.48
CA GLU A 266 7.66 5.68 -21.41
C GLU A 266 8.20 5.96 -20.01
N THR A 267 8.01 5.04 -19.10
CA THR A 267 8.45 5.14 -17.70
C THR A 267 9.67 4.25 -17.46
N PRO A 268 10.48 4.52 -16.42
CA PRO A 268 11.58 3.64 -16.03
C PRO A 268 11.18 2.19 -15.75
N MET A 269 9.88 1.93 -15.53
CA MET A 269 9.33 0.59 -15.28
C MET A 269 9.07 -0.21 -16.57
N ALA A 270 9.20 0.38 -17.74
CA ALA A 270 8.97 -0.30 -19.01
C ALA A 270 9.86 -1.54 -19.22
N GLY A 271 11.06 -1.54 -18.65
CA GLY A 271 11.99 -2.67 -18.72
C GLY A 271 11.60 -3.88 -17.88
N LEU A 272 10.66 -3.73 -16.93
CA LEU A 272 10.23 -4.80 -16.03
C LEU A 272 9.09 -5.65 -16.60
N HIS A 273 8.44 -5.22 -17.68
CA HIS A 273 7.22 -5.82 -18.22
C HIS A 273 7.29 -6.07 -19.74
N GLN A 274 8.16 -6.95 -20.18
CA GLN A 274 8.37 -7.26 -21.60
C GLN A 274 7.16 -7.91 -22.32
N GLY A 275 6.06 -8.22 -21.62
CA GLY A 275 4.89 -8.91 -22.16
C GLY A 275 3.58 -8.11 -22.24
N ALA A 276 3.47 -6.96 -21.61
CA ALA A 276 2.22 -6.22 -21.50
C ALA A 276 2.00 -5.29 -22.70
N ARG A 277 1.26 -5.74 -23.70
CA ARG A 277 0.78 -4.90 -24.81
C ARG A 277 -0.37 -3.94 -24.43
N GLN A 278 -0.92 -4.04 -23.23
CA GLN A 278 -2.01 -3.17 -22.78
C GLN A 278 -1.45 -1.94 -22.05
N LEU A 279 -1.95 -0.77 -22.43
CA LEU A 279 -1.70 0.51 -21.80
C LEU A 279 -2.14 0.46 -20.34
N LEU A 280 -1.24 0.14 -19.44
CA LEU A 280 -1.40 0.50 -18.04
C LEU A 280 -1.13 1.99 -17.96
N VAL A 281 -2.19 2.71 -17.72
CA VAL A 281 -2.07 4.12 -17.40
C VAL A 281 -1.51 4.21 -16.01
N TYR A 282 -0.26 4.53 -15.98
CA TYR A 282 0.44 4.86 -14.78
C TYR A 282 0.03 6.27 -14.36
N PHE A 283 -0.35 6.43 -13.09
CA PHE A 283 -0.20 7.71 -12.43
C PHE A 283 1.30 7.85 -12.14
N PRO A 284 2.05 8.51 -13.00
CA PRO A 284 3.41 8.78 -12.64
C PRO A 284 3.39 9.60 -11.37
N PRO A 285 4.46 9.61 -10.60
CA PRO A 285 4.69 10.70 -9.70
C PRO A 285 4.41 11.95 -10.53
N LEU A 286 3.32 12.60 -10.17
CA LEU A 286 2.74 13.72 -10.84
C LEU A 286 3.83 14.60 -11.45
N GLN A 287 3.98 14.53 -12.76
CA GLN A 287 4.88 15.41 -13.47
C GLN A 287 4.21 16.78 -13.47
N ILE A 288 4.34 17.47 -12.35
CA ILE A 288 4.00 18.86 -12.29
C ILE A 288 5.25 19.60 -12.72
N SER A 289 5.13 20.20 -13.86
CA SER A 289 5.80 21.46 -14.05
C SER A 289 5.11 22.47 -13.13
N LEU A 290 5.44 22.46 -11.83
CA LEU A 290 5.15 23.65 -11.04
C LEU A 290 5.79 24.80 -11.78
N PRO A 291 5.06 25.91 -12.02
CA PRO A 291 5.65 27.11 -12.59
C PRO A 291 6.92 27.40 -11.81
N ARG A 292 7.99 27.83 -12.47
CA ARG A 292 9.30 28.11 -11.84
C ARG A 292 9.21 29.05 -10.64
N SER A 293 8.12 29.81 -10.52
CA SER A 293 7.77 30.68 -9.41
C SER A 293 7.50 29.98 -8.06
N TRP A 294 7.38 28.64 -8.02
CA TRP A 294 6.98 27.88 -6.83
C TRP A 294 8.14 27.20 -6.09
N GLY A 295 9.37 27.66 -6.32
CA GLY A 295 10.54 27.20 -5.58
C GLY A 295 11.05 25.80 -5.95
N CYS A 296 10.60 25.23 -7.06
CA CYS A 296 11.32 24.12 -7.69
C CYS A 296 12.57 24.67 -8.38
N SER A 297 13.57 25.09 -7.61
CA SER A 297 14.91 25.31 -8.10
C SER A 297 15.45 23.97 -8.58
N ALA A 298 15.62 23.85 -9.89
CA ALA A 298 16.34 22.77 -10.51
C ALA A 298 17.83 22.93 -10.17
N GLU A 299 18.22 22.58 -8.94
CA GLU A 299 19.61 22.24 -8.70
C GLU A 299 19.83 20.87 -9.34
N SER A 300 20.43 20.94 -10.51
CA SER A 300 21.05 19.84 -11.21
C SER A 300 21.97 19.09 -10.25
N ARG A 301 21.49 18.00 -9.66
CA ARG A 301 22.43 16.98 -9.17
C ARG A 301 22.98 16.29 -10.41
N GLY A 302 24.19 16.73 -10.78
CA GLY A 302 24.99 16.05 -11.78
C GLY A 302 25.09 14.58 -11.45
N GLN A 303 24.86 13.78 -12.46
CA GLN A 303 25.30 12.40 -12.49
C GLN A 303 26.82 12.36 -12.57
N PRO A 304 27.47 11.41 -11.92
CA PRO A 304 28.51 10.66 -12.56
C PRO A 304 27.96 9.42 -13.22
#